data_ffd2fbf38ebb6a0a359a471716f108a8
#
_entry.id   ffd2fbf38ebb6a0a359a471716f108a8
#
_cell.length_a   1.000
_cell.length_b   1.000
_cell.length_c   1.000
_cell.angle_alpha   90.00
_cell.angle_beta   90.00
_cell.angle_gamma   90.00
#
_symmetry.space_group_name_H-M   'P 1'
#
loop_
_entity.id
_entity.type
_entity.pdbx_description
1 polymer ?
#
loop_
_entity_poly.entity_id
_entity_poly.type
_entity_poly.pdbx_seq_one_letter_code
_entity_poly.pdbx_strand_id
1 'polypeptide(L)'
;IKSSAASDVYKRQVGNGLNLHHMSTPARRREALFLKYMFKYDRDFATEDNKLWYDIYEDYSIEGGDVLVLSKDVVAIGLSQRTTVDGIERFAKNLLPNSDYKKILVFDIPKSRAFMHLDTVFTMIDYDKFTIHPEIEGPLSVYEITLGANNELKFNAVKEELNKVLARELNLPAVDFIRCGGGDMMASQREQWNDGSNTLCIAPGTVVTYERNYVSNELMEKKGIKVLTMPSSELSRGRGGPRCMSCPVNRDDL
;
A
#
# COMPACT_ATOMS: atom_id res chain seq x y z
N ILE A 1 12.19 14.26 -3.87
CA ILE A 1 11.78 13.14 -3.03
C ILE A 1 12.75 13.02 -1.88
N LYS A 2 12.36 13.45 -0.68
CA LYS A 2 13.16 13.17 0.52
C LYS A 2 12.76 11.77 1.00
N SER A 3 13.58 10.77 0.74
CA SER A 3 13.39 9.41 1.23
C SER A 3 14.08 9.24 2.58
N SER A 4 13.38 8.66 3.53
CA SER A 4 13.98 8.03 4.70
C SER A 4 13.57 6.56 4.74
N ALA A 5 14.48 5.69 5.16
CA ALA A 5 14.20 4.26 5.21
C ALA A 5 12.93 3.98 6.03
N ALA A 6 12.03 3.21 5.48
CA ALA A 6 10.77 2.74 6.11
C ALA A 6 9.71 3.81 6.43
N SER A 7 9.74 4.99 5.81
CA SER A 7 8.78 6.06 6.16
C SER A 7 7.34 5.77 5.76
N ASP A 8 7.10 5.03 4.69
CA ASP A 8 5.74 4.65 4.26
C ASP A 8 5.05 3.67 5.23
N VAL A 9 5.82 2.92 6.01
CA VAL A 9 5.27 1.92 6.95
C VAL A 9 4.55 2.55 8.14
N TYR A 10 5.03 3.67 8.65
CA TYR A 10 4.47 4.33 9.84
C TYR A 10 3.73 5.64 9.57
N LYS A 11 3.66 6.08 8.30
CA LYS A 11 2.87 7.23 7.85
C LYS A 11 2.46 7.08 6.40
N ARG A 12 1.23 7.49 6.08
CA ARG A 12 0.71 7.57 4.72
C ARG A 12 -0.15 8.81 4.53
N GLN A 13 0.11 9.54 3.46
CA GLN A 13 -0.83 10.55 2.99
C GLN A 13 -1.97 9.87 2.23
N VAL A 14 -3.20 10.20 2.59
CA VAL A 14 -4.42 9.74 1.95
C VAL A 14 -5.29 10.96 1.68
N GLY A 15 -5.36 11.37 0.40
CA GLY A 15 -5.98 12.63 0.02
C GLY A 15 -5.35 13.82 0.74
N ASN A 16 -6.17 14.69 1.30
CA ASN A 16 -5.76 15.89 2.05
C ASN A 16 -5.46 15.63 3.54
N GLY A 17 -5.26 14.39 3.94
CA GLY A 17 -4.99 14.05 5.33
C GLY A 17 -3.89 13.01 5.52
N LEU A 18 -3.57 12.80 6.77
CA LEU A 18 -2.48 11.94 7.21
C LEU A 18 -3.00 10.74 7.96
N ASN A 19 -2.34 9.64 7.75
CA ASN A 19 -2.47 8.45 8.55
C ASN A 19 -1.15 8.22 9.30
N LEU A 20 -1.10 8.56 10.58
CA LEU A 20 0.01 8.23 11.47
C LEU A 20 -0.28 6.87 12.08
N HIS A 21 0.54 5.89 11.74
CA HIS A 21 0.21 4.51 12.00
C HIS A 21 0.49 4.10 13.45
N HIS A 22 -0.44 3.37 14.04
CA HIS A 22 -0.19 2.61 15.26
C HIS A 22 0.49 1.29 14.89
N MET A 23 1.79 1.21 15.15
CA MET A 23 2.59 0.03 14.81
C MET A 23 2.21 -1.16 15.70
N SER A 24 1.97 -2.32 15.10
CA SER A 24 1.64 -3.56 15.82
C SER A 24 2.77 -4.01 16.75
N THR A 25 4.02 -3.80 16.33
CA THR A 25 5.21 -4.17 17.10
C THR A 25 5.60 -3.04 18.05
N PRO A 26 5.63 -3.26 19.38
CA PRO A 26 5.94 -2.20 20.36
C PRO A 26 7.26 -1.48 20.11
N ALA A 27 8.30 -2.20 19.69
CA ALA A 27 9.61 -1.62 19.40
C ALA A 27 9.58 -0.57 18.27
N ARG A 28 8.62 -0.68 17.34
CA ARG A 28 8.45 0.22 16.20
C ARG A 28 7.54 1.41 16.46
N ARG A 29 6.78 1.43 17.55
CA ARG A 29 5.83 2.52 17.85
C ARG A 29 6.52 3.88 17.94
N ARG A 30 7.78 3.92 18.40
CA ARG A 30 8.59 5.15 18.46
C ARG A 30 8.91 5.73 17.07
N GLU A 31 8.89 4.93 16.00
CA GLU A 31 9.21 5.40 14.66
C GLU A 31 8.21 6.46 14.16
N ALA A 32 6.94 6.30 14.47
CA ALA A 32 5.88 7.23 14.08
C ALA A 32 5.94 8.58 14.83
N LEU A 33 6.64 8.65 15.97
CA LEU A 33 6.77 9.89 16.75
C LEU A 33 7.49 11.00 15.97
N PHE A 34 8.54 10.66 15.22
CA PHE A 34 9.29 11.66 14.45
C PHE A 34 8.38 12.35 13.43
N LEU A 35 7.57 11.60 12.72
CA LEU A 35 6.63 12.17 11.74
C LEU A 35 5.53 12.97 12.42
N LYS A 36 4.99 12.50 13.55
CA LYS A 36 4.01 13.27 14.31
C LYS A 36 4.52 14.67 14.66
N TYR A 37 5.77 14.76 15.12
CA TYR A 37 6.37 16.05 15.44
C TYR A 37 6.74 16.88 14.20
N MET A 38 7.20 16.24 13.12
CA MET A 38 7.42 16.95 11.85
C MET A 38 6.12 17.61 11.36
N PHE A 39 5.03 16.86 11.29
CA PHE A 39 3.73 17.40 10.85
C PHE A 39 3.14 18.43 11.80
N LYS A 40 3.58 18.47 13.05
CA LYS A 40 3.12 19.46 14.02
C LYS A 40 3.93 20.76 14.02
N TYR A 41 5.22 20.69 13.74
CA TYR A 41 6.14 21.80 14.00
C TYR A 41 7.00 22.21 12.81
N ASP A 42 7.16 21.39 11.80
CA ASP A 42 7.96 21.72 10.63
C ASP A 42 7.21 22.70 9.72
N ARG A 43 7.90 23.74 9.24
CA ARG A 43 7.30 24.81 8.43
C ARG A 43 6.76 24.36 7.08
N ASP A 44 7.37 23.31 6.51
CA ASP A 44 7.00 22.80 5.19
C ASP A 44 5.85 21.77 5.27
N PHE A 45 5.61 21.18 6.44
CA PHE A 45 4.65 20.10 6.65
C PHE A 45 3.51 20.43 7.61
N ALA A 46 3.70 21.38 8.51
CA ALA A 46 2.66 21.82 9.44
C ALA A 46 1.71 22.79 8.73
N THR A 47 0.63 22.30 8.15
CA THR A 47 -0.45 23.14 7.62
C THR A 47 -1.68 23.01 8.50
N GLU A 48 -2.44 24.12 8.63
CA GLU A 48 -3.69 24.12 9.41
C GLU A 48 -4.76 23.18 8.83
N ASP A 49 -4.63 22.83 7.54
CA ASP A 49 -5.56 21.96 6.81
C ASP A 49 -5.25 20.46 6.91
N ASN A 50 -4.17 20.08 7.61
CA ASN A 50 -3.79 18.68 7.75
C ASN A 50 -4.79 17.92 8.62
N LYS A 51 -5.67 17.17 7.98
CA LYS A 51 -6.55 16.20 8.65
C LYS A 51 -5.75 14.98 9.10
N LEU A 52 -6.11 14.43 10.26
CA LEU A 52 -5.53 13.21 10.78
C LEU A 52 -6.58 12.10 10.75
N TRP A 53 -6.38 11.12 9.87
CA TRP A 53 -7.30 9.98 9.74
C TRP A 53 -7.05 8.90 10.79
N TYR A 54 -5.81 8.78 11.26
CA TYR A 54 -5.41 7.83 12.28
C TYR A 54 -4.24 8.38 13.09
N ASP A 55 -4.24 8.17 14.42
CA ASP A 55 -3.14 8.62 15.30
C ASP A 55 -2.40 7.41 15.88
N ILE A 56 -1.15 7.62 16.22
CA ILE A 56 -0.28 6.63 16.89
C ILE A 56 -0.83 6.15 18.24
N TYR A 57 -1.74 6.88 18.84
CA TYR A 57 -2.35 6.58 20.15
C TYR A 57 -3.68 5.84 20.05
N GLU A 58 -4.12 5.49 18.86
CA GLU A 58 -5.29 4.63 18.68
C GLU A 58 -5.00 3.22 19.25
N ASP A 59 -6.05 2.51 19.68
CA ASP A 59 -5.89 1.22 20.36
C ASP A 59 -5.50 0.06 19.43
N TYR A 60 -5.82 0.16 18.15
CA TYR A 60 -5.66 -0.92 17.18
C TYR A 60 -4.58 -0.62 16.17
N SER A 61 -3.91 -1.67 15.66
CA SER A 61 -2.83 -1.47 14.71
C SER A 61 -3.32 -1.33 13.27
N ILE A 62 -2.73 -0.38 12.57
CA ILE A 62 -2.76 -0.22 11.11
C ILE A 62 -1.39 0.29 10.68
N GLU A 63 -0.77 -0.36 9.69
CA GLU A 63 0.55 0.01 9.18
C GLU A 63 0.48 0.45 7.72
N GLY A 64 1.32 1.40 7.32
CA GLY A 64 1.22 2.06 6.01
C GLY A 64 1.52 1.19 4.81
N GLY A 65 2.30 0.14 4.98
CA GLY A 65 2.51 -0.85 3.93
C GLY A 65 1.21 -1.58 3.53
N ASP A 66 0.20 -1.57 4.39
CA ASP A 66 -1.13 -2.11 4.09
C ASP A 66 -2.07 -1.10 3.44
N VAL A 67 -1.76 0.20 3.47
CA VAL A 67 -2.66 1.24 2.94
C VAL A 67 -2.19 1.69 1.55
N LEU A 68 -2.97 1.44 0.51
CA LEU A 68 -2.68 1.84 -0.86
C LEU A 68 -3.78 2.75 -1.41
N VAL A 69 -3.42 3.94 -1.84
CA VAL A 69 -4.33 4.81 -2.60
C VAL A 69 -4.35 4.30 -4.04
N LEU A 70 -5.50 3.86 -4.51
CA LEU A 70 -5.66 3.34 -5.87
C LEU A 70 -6.21 4.40 -6.83
N SER A 71 -7.08 5.28 -6.34
CA SER A 71 -7.60 6.42 -7.09
C SER A 71 -8.05 7.52 -6.13
N LYS A 72 -8.58 8.61 -6.66
CA LYS A 72 -9.21 9.67 -5.85
C LYS A 72 -10.42 9.20 -5.03
N ASP A 73 -11.06 8.09 -5.44
CA ASP A 73 -12.28 7.57 -4.83
C ASP A 73 -12.05 6.30 -4.00
N VAL A 74 -10.92 5.58 -4.19
CA VAL A 74 -10.73 4.22 -3.67
C VAL A 74 -9.37 4.06 -2.97
N VAL A 75 -9.42 3.54 -1.75
CA VAL A 75 -8.25 3.10 -0.99
C VAL A 75 -8.30 1.59 -0.83
N ALA A 76 -7.19 0.89 -1.06
CA ALA A 76 -7.05 -0.52 -0.70
C ALA A 76 -6.31 -0.66 0.63
N ILE A 77 -6.76 -1.59 1.47
CA ILE A 77 -6.12 -1.88 2.76
C ILE A 77 -5.92 -3.39 2.91
N GLY A 78 -4.69 -3.79 3.23
CA GLY A 78 -4.39 -5.16 3.59
C GLY A 78 -4.83 -5.49 5.02
N LEU A 79 -5.68 -6.49 5.18
CA LEU A 79 -5.87 -7.15 6.47
C LEU A 79 -4.73 -8.17 6.59
N SER A 80 -3.72 -7.86 7.40
CA SER A 80 -2.44 -8.55 7.45
C SER A 80 -2.08 -9.03 8.87
N GLN A 81 -0.85 -9.46 9.09
CA GLN A 81 -0.31 -9.66 10.44
C GLN A 81 -0.20 -8.34 11.24
N ARG A 82 -0.14 -7.21 10.56
CA ARG A 82 0.20 -5.90 11.11
C ARG A 82 -0.99 -4.98 11.22
N THR A 83 -2.01 -5.20 10.41
CA THR A 83 -3.20 -4.38 10.35
C THR A 83 -4.42 -5.21 10.75
N THR A 84 -5.14 -4.75 11.76
CA THR A 84 -6.29 -5.45 12.33
C THR A 84 -7.61 -4.97 11.75
N VAL A 85 -8.67 -5.78 11.89
CA VAL A 85 -10.04 -5.41 11.48
C VAL A 85 -10.49 -4.13 12.18
N ASP A 86 -10.29 -4.04 13.50
CA ASP A 86 -10.69 -2.87 14.28
C ASP A 86 -9.93 -1.60 13.86
N GLY A 87 -8.64 -1.74 13.51
CA GLY A 87 -7.83 -0.65 12.96
C GLY A 87 -8.38 -0.15 11.62
N ILE A 88 -8.76 -1.06 10.73
CA ILE A 88 -9.39 -0.73 9.44
C ILE A 88 -10.74 -0.04 9.66
N GLU A 89 -11.56 -0.56 10.55
CA GLU A 89 -12.87 0.02 10.88
C GLU A 89 -12.73 1.43 11.45
N ARG A 90 -11.79 1.63 12.37
CA ARG A 90 -11.51 2.94 12.96
C ARG A 90 -11.03 3.94 11.92
N PHE A 91 -10.13 3.52 11.03
CA PHE A 91 -9.67 4.34 9.91
C PHE A 91 -10.81 4.70 8.95
N ALA A 92 -11.66 3.72 8.60
CA ALA A 92 -12.80 3.93 7.72
C ALA A 92 -13.81 4.94 8.31
N LYS A 93 -14.11 4.86 9.62
CA LYS A 93 -14.96 5.81 10.35
C LYS A 93 -14.43 7.24 10.31
N ASN A 94 -13.12 7.41 10.28
CA ASN A 94 -12.51 8.73 10.22
C ASN A 94 -12.39 9.24 8.78
N LEU A 95 -12.03 8.38 7.82
CA LEU A 95 -11.77 8.76 6.44
C LEU A 95 -13.06 9.03 5.65
N LEU A 96 -13.95 8.03 5.57
CA LEU A 96 -15.06 8.07 4.60
C LEU A 96 -16.05 9.23 4.83
N PRO A 97 -16.44 9.61 6.06
CA PRO A 97 -17.36 10.73 6.25
C PRO A 97 -16.70 12.11 6.06
N ASN A 98 -15.37 12.20 6.07
CA ASN A 98 -14.63 13.46 6.15
C ASN A 98 -13.71 13.72 4.94
N SER A 99 -13.81 12.89 3.91
CA SER A 99 -13.03 13.00 2.67
C SER A 99 -13.89 12.69 1.45
N ASP A 100 -13.30 12.84 0.27
CA ASP A 100 -13.97 12.51 -1.01
C ASP A 100 -13.89 11.03 -1.35
N TYR A 101 -13.20 10.21 -0.55
CA TYR A 101 -13.14 8.77 -0.74
C TYR A 101 -14.49 8.12 -0.53
N LYS A 102 -14.87 7.26 -1.47
CA LYS A 102 -16.18 6.59 -1.49
C LYS A 102 -16.12 5.17 -0.97
N LYS A 103 -14.92 4.54 -1.07
CA LYS A 103 -14.77 3.13 -0.82
C LYS A 103 -13.39 2.76 -0.29
N ILE A 104 -13.39 1.77 0.61
CA ILE A 104 -12.19 1.04 1.00
C ILE A 104 -12.36 -0.41 0.54
N LEU A 105 -11.35 -0.92 -0.18
CA LEU A 105 -11.23 -2.34 -0.51
C LEU A 105 -10.32 -3.00 0.53
N VAL A 106 -10.81 -3.99 1.23
CA VAL A 106 -10.02 -4.75 2.20
C VAL A 106 -9.60 -6.07 1.60
N PHE A 107 -8.30 -6.31 1.54
CA PHE A 107 -7.69 -7.54 1.01
C PHE A 107 -7.23 -8.41 2.18
N ASP A 108 -7.87 -9.54 2.39
CA ASP A 108 -7.49 -10.48 3.46
C ASP A 108 -6.33 -11.35 3.01
N ILE A 109 -5.11 -10.81 3.16
CA ILE A 109 -3.88 -11.50 2.74
C ILE A 109 -3.44 -12.55 3.76
N PRO A 110 -2.70 -13.60 3.32
CA PRO A 110 -2.18 -14.63 4.22
C PRO A 110 -1.35 -14.03 5.36
N LYS A 111 -1.63 -14.46 6.61
CA LYS A 111 -0.97 -13.97 7.82
C LYS A 111 0.39 -14.65 8.01
N SER A 112 1.33 -14.32 7.16
CA SER A 112 2.68 -14.89 7.19
C SER A 112 3.75 -13.80 7.19
N ARG A 113 4.96 -14.15 7.63
CA ARG A 113 6.09 -13.22 7.63
C ARG A 113 6.54 -12.83 6.22
N ALA A 114 6.30 -13.67 5.23
CA ALA A 114 6.60 -13.37 3.83
C ALA A 114 5.64 -12.31 3.27
N PHE A 115 4.41 -12.26 3.80
CA PHE A 115 3.35 -11.33 3.38
C PHE A 115 3.03 -10.36 4.51
N MET A 116 4.08 -9.66 4.98
CA MET A 116 3.98 -8.77 6.15
C MET A 116 2.93 -7.66 5.95
N HIS A 117 2.90 -7.06 4.76
CA HIS A 117 1.99 -6.00 4.35
C HIS A 117 1.48 -6.24 2.94
N LEU A 118 0.40 -5.57 2.56
CA LEU A 118 -0.17 -5.63 1.22
C LEU A 118 0.84 -5.21 0.14
N ASP A 119 1.64 -4.17 0.38
CA ASP A 119 2.63 -3.67 -0.57
C ASP A 119 3.81 -4.62 -0.82
N THR A 120 3.99 -5.63 0.01
CA THR A 120 4.98 -6.67 -0.25
C THR A 120 4.52 -7.70 -1.28
N VAL A 121 3.21 -7.77 -1.54
CA VAL A 121 2.59 -8.75 -2.43
C VAL A 121 1.75 -8.14 -3.54
N PHE A 122 1.47 -6.83 -3.46
CA PHE A 122 0.63 -6.12 -4.41
C PHE A 122 1.00 -4.63 -4.46
N THR A 123 1.27 -4.09 -5.65
CA THR A 123 1.55 -2.66 -5.86
C THR A 123 1.04 -2.20 -7.22
N MET A 124 0.36 -1.06 -7.25
CA MET A 124 -0.05 -0.39 -8.48
C MET A 124 1.18 0.28 -9.12
N ILE A 125 1.45 0.00 -10.40
CA ILE A 125 2.62 0.48 -11.13
C ILE A 125 2.30 1.29 -12.38
N ASP A 126 1.06 1.22 -12.84
CA ASP A 126 0.50 2.03 -13.93
C ASP A 126 -0.99 2.19 -13.69
N TYR A 127 -1.71 2.93 -14.51
CA TYR A 127 -3.15 3.10 -14.41
C TYR A 127 -3.92 1.77 -14.37
N ASP A 128 -3.48 0.79 -15.16
CA ASP A 128 -4.13 -0.50 -15.37
C ASP A 128 -3.25 -1.71 -15.00
N LYS A 129 -2.03 -1.48 -14.48
CA LYS A 129 -1.06 -2.55 -14.21
C LYS A 129 -0.64 -2.61 -12.75
N PHE A 130 -0.53 -3.84 -12.26
CA PHE A 130 -0.18 -4.12 -10.87
C PHE A 130 0.88 -5.23 -10.81
N THR A 131 1.87 -5.07 -9.93
CA THR A 131 2.67 -6.23 -9.50
C THR A 131 1.88 -7.03 -8.48
N ILE A 132 1.93 -8.36 -8.57
CA ILE A 132 1.21 -9.24 -7.67
C ILE A 132 2.03 -10.49 -7.36
N HIS A 133 1.97 -10.96 -6.10
CA HIS A 133 2.50 -12.28 -5.78
C HIS A 133 1.49 -13.36 -6.18
N PRO A 134 1.93 -14.47 -6.84
CA PRO A 134 1.01 -15.51 -7.34
C PRO A 134 0.07 -16.10 -6.27
N GLU A 135 0.52 -16.19 -5.02
CA GLU A 135 -0.30 -16.77 -3.93
C GLU A 135 -1.52 -15.93 -3.56
N ILE A 136 -1.51 -14.62 -3.86
CA ILE A 136 -2.67 -13.75 -3.59
C ILE A 136 -3.53 -13.49 -4.84
N GLU A 137 -3.06 -13.91 -6.02
CA GLU A 137 -3.86 -13.83 -7.26
C GLU A 137 -5.02 -14.83 -7.25
N GLY A 138 -4.89 -15.93 -6.50
CA GLY A 138 -5.92 -16.96 -6.32
C GLY A 138 -7.13 -16.48 -5.51
N PRO A 139 -7.81 -17.34 -4.77
CA PRO A 139 -9.02 -16.97 -4.04
C PRO A 139 -8.68 -16.06 -2.84
N LEU A 140 -8.44 -14.77 -3.12
CA LEU A 140 -8.29 -13.74 -2.12
C LEU A 140 -9.68 -13.27 -1.67
N SER A 141 -9.94 -13.28 -0.35
CA SER A 141 -11.15 -12.66 0.20
C SER A 141 -11.02 -11.14 0.13
N VAL A 142 -11.94 -10.52 -0.61
CA VAL A 142 -12.02 -9.07 -0.72
C VAL A 142 -13.32 -8.59 -0.08
N TYR A 143 -13.23 -7.51 0.68
CA TYR A 143 -14.40 -6.85 1.27
C TYR A 143 -14.43 -5.39 0.86
N GLU A 144 -15.63 -4.85 0.69
CA GLU A 144 -15.87 -3.44 0.43
C GLU A 144 -16.42 -2.78 1.69
N ILE A 145 -15.85 -1.63 2.05
CA ILE A 145 -16.39 -0.75 3.10
C ILE A 145 -16.85 0.54 2.43
N THR A 146 -18.10 0.89 2.63
CA THR A 146 -18.74 2.12 2.11
C THR A 146 -19.54 2.80 3.20
N LEU A 147 -19.94 4.07 2.97
CA LEU A 147 -20.89 4.75 3.84
C LEU A 147 -22.33 4.40 3.43
N GLY A 148 -23.15 4.11 4.43
CA GLY A 148 -24.58 4.04 4.31
C GLY A 148 -25.26 5.34 4.70
N ALA A 149 -26.60 5.28 4.84
CA ALA A 149 -27.37 6.36 5.42
C ALA A 149 -26.90 6.66 6.86
N ASN A 150 -26.92 7.93 7.26
CA ASN A 150 -26.47 8.38 8.59
C ASN A 150 -24.97 8.12 8.92
N ASN A 151 -24.11 8.03 7.90
CA ASN A 151 -22.67 7.79 8.06
C ASN A 151 -22.31 6.46 8.74
N GLU A 152 -23.21 5.48 8.73
CA GLU A 152 -22.86 4.12 9.17
C GLU A 152 -21.98 3.42 8.14
N LEU A 153 -21.04 2.60 8.59
CA LEU A 153 -20.23 1.77 7.70
C LEU A 153 -21.01 0.54 7.24
N LYS A 154 -20.94 0.26 5.94
CA LYS A 154 -21.46 -0.96 5.32
C LYS A 154 -20.32 -1.84 4.87
N PHE A 155 -20.40 -3.11 5.19
CA PHE A 155 -19.39 -4.14 4.88
C PHE A 155 -20.00 -5.18 3.96
N ASN A 156 -19.41 -5.35 2.78
CA ASN A 156 -19.87 -6.32 1.79
C ASN A 156 -18.72 -7.24 1.38
N ALA A 157 -18.94 -8.55 1.46
CA ALA A 157 -17.99 -9.51 0.88
C ALA A 157 -18.12 -9.52 -0.64
N VAL A 158 -17.02 -9.44 -1.34
CA VAL A 158 -16.96 -9.46 -2.80
C VAL A 158 -16.66 -10.90 -3.25
N LYS A 159 -17.47 -11.41 -4.17
CA LYS A 159 -17.33 -12.77 -4.72
C LYS A 159 -16.66 -12.79 -6.10
N GLU A 160 -16.33 -11.62 -6.63
CA GLU A 160 -15.68 -11.49 -7.93
C GLU A 160 -14.17 -11.76 -7.82
N GLU A 161 -13.57 -12.12 -8.95
CA GLU A 161 -12.10 -12.21 -9.07
C GLU A 161 -11.45 -10.82 -8.89
N LEU A 162 -10.27 -10.78 -8.29
CA LEU A 162 -9.57 -9.53 -7.94
C LEU A 162 -9.39 -8.58 -9.15
N ASN A 163 -9.05 -9.12 -10.32
CA ASN A 163 -8.90 -8.34 -11.55
C ASN A 163 -10.19 -7.64 -11.98
N LYS A 164 -11.33 -8.31 -11.82
CA LYS A 164 -12.66 -7.74 -12.14
C LYS A 164 -13.05 -6.67 -11.14
N VAL A 165 -12.78 -6.91 -9.85
CA VAL A 165 -13.01 -5.93 -8.78
C VAL A 165 -12.22 -4.65 -9.08
N LEU A 166 -10.92 -4.78 -9.33
CA LEU A 166 -10.06 -3.61 -9.61
C LEU A 166 -10.48 -2.89 -10.89
N ALA A 167 -10.78 -3.62 -11.97
CA ALA A 167 -11.25 -3.01 -13.22
C ALA A 167 -12.54 -2.19 -13.01
N ARG A 168 -13.52 -2.75 -12.28
CA ARG A 168 -14.76 -2.06 -11.92
C ARG A 168 -14.50 -0.82 -11.07
N GLU A 169 -13.73 -0.95 -10.00
CA GLU A 169 -13.50 0.14 -9.04
C GLU A 169 -12.64 1.28 -9.59
N LEU A 170 -11.77 0.99 -10.54
CA LEU A 170 -10.94 1.97 -11.22
C LEU A 170 -11.56 2.46 -12.55
N ASN A 171 -12.75 1.97 -12.88
CA ASN A 171 -13.46 2.30 -14.14
C ASN A 171 -12.60 2.00 -15.39
N LEU A 172 -11.95 0.86 -15.39
CA LEU A 172 -11.06 0.37 -16.46
C LEU A 172 -11.73 -0.80 -17.21
N PRO A 173 -11.44 -0.99 -18.50
CA PRO A 173 -11.93 -2.14 -19.25
C PRO A 173 -11.35 -3.47 -18.74
N ALA A 174 -10.10 -3.45 -18.26
CA ALA A 174 -9.40 -4.58 -17.65
C ALA A 174 -8.19 -4.09 -16.87
N VAL A 175 -7.64 -4.93 -16.00
CA VAL A 175 -6.35 -4.72 -15.35
C VAL A 175 -5.39 -5.85 -15.69
N ASP A 176 -4.10 -5.56 -15.74
CA ASP A 176 -3.04 -6.50 -16.05
C ASP A 176 -2.18 -6.78 -14.82
N PHE A 177 -2.03 -8.05 -14.46
CA PHE A 177 -1.19 -8.49 -13.35
C PHE A 177 0.17 -8.96 -13.83
N ILE A 178 1.22 -8.38 -13.27
CA ILE A 178 2.61 -8.78 -13.48
C ILE A 178 3.03 -9.60 -12.27
N ARG A 179 3.15 -10.91 -12.48
CA ARG A 179 3.45 -11.85 -11.40
C ARG A 179 4.90 -11.75 -10.97
N CYS A 180 5.13 -11.53 -9.68
CA CYS A 180 6.46 -11.60 -9.08
C CYS A 180 7.11 -12.94 -9.38
N GLY A 181 8.34 -12.95 -9.90
CA GLY A 181 9.04 -14.16 -10.30
C GLY A 181 8.42 -14.92 -11.49
N GLY A 182 7.50 -14.30 -12.24
CA GLY A 182 6.93 -14.88 -13.47
C GLY A 182 5.98 -16.05 -13.29
N GLY A 183 5.57 -16.35 -12.05
CA GLY A 183 4.72 -17.51 -11.74
C GLY A 183 5.50 -18.82 -11.51
N ASP A 184 6.81 -18.83 -11.69
CA ASP A 184 7.68 -19.90 -11.19
C ASP A 184 7.77 -19.82 -9.68
N MET A 185 7.45 -20.90 -8.98
CA MET A 185 7.36 -20.91 -7.51
C MET A 185 8.68 -20.54 -6.84
N MET A 186 9.81 -21.06 -7.32
CA MET A 186 11.12 -20.79 -6.73
C MET A 186 11.56 -19.34 -6.97
N ALA A 187 11.36 -18.83 -8.19
CA ALA A 187 11.64 -17.45 -8.53
C ALA A 187 10.71 -16.51 -7.75
N SER A 188 9.42 -16.82 -7.65
CA SER A 188 8.45 -16.02 -6.89
C SER A 188 8.82 -15.92 -5.41
N GLN A 189 9.15 -17.02 -4.76
CA GLN A 189 9.58 -17.03 -3.36
C GLN A 189 10.90 -16.27 -3.14
N ARG A 190 11.87 -16.47 -4.02
CA ARG A 190 13.14 -15.75 -3.96
C ARG A 190 12.96 -14.24 -4.11
N GLU A 191 12.21 -13.82 -5.12
CA GLU A 191 11.98 -12.39 -5.38
C GLU A 191 11.03 -11.77 -4.37
N GLN A 192 10.10 -12.53 -3.80
CA GLN A 192 9.30 -12.09 -2.64
C GLN A 192 10.18 -11.69 -1.45
N TRP A 193 11.21 -12.50 -1.11
CA TRP A 193 12.15 -12.16 -0.06
C TRP A 193 13.07 -10.98 -0.40
N ASN A 194 13.15 -10.62 -1.67
CA ASN A 194 13.86 -9.45 -2.19
C ASN A 194 12.93 -8.26 -2.49
N ASP A 195 11.72 -8.28 -1.93
CA ASP A 195 10.72 -7.23 -2.13
C ASP A 195 10.33 -6.99 -3.61
N GLY A 196 10.20 -8.07 -4.40
CA GLY A 196 9.96 -8.02 -5.84
C GLY A 196 8.65 -7.36 -6.25
N SER A 197 7.61 -7.41 -5.40
CA SER A 197 6.35 -6.69 -5.61
C SER A 197 6.33 -5.32 -4.92
N ASN A 198 7.31 -4.99 -4.06
CA ASN A 198 7.40 -3.71 -3.36
C ASN A 198 8.10 -2.66 -4.21
N THR A 199 7.53 -2.34 -5.34
CA THR A 199 8.05 -1.38 -6.32
C THR A 199 7.60 0.04 -6.00
N LEU A 200 8.49 1.02 -6.14
CA LEU A 200 8.13 2.43 -6.01
C LEU A 200 7.73 2.99 -7.37
N CYS A 201 6.46 3.19 -7.59
CA CYS A 201 5.95 3.89 -8.76
C CYS A 201 6.17 5.41 -8.57
N ILE A 202 7.02 6.01 -9.43
CA ILE A 202 7.34 7.44 -9.40
C ILE A 202 6.56 8.25 -10.44
N ALA A 203 6.01 7.58 -11.43
CA ALA A 203 5.06 8.08 -12.42
C ALA A 203 4.34 6.87 -13.03
N PRO A 204 3.14 7.03 -13.60
CA PRO A 204 2.47 5.93 -14.29
C PRO A 204 3.41 5.25 -15.29
N GLY A 205 3.53 3.93 -15.18
CA GLY A 205 4.44 3.14 -16.03
C GLY A 205 5.94 3.34 -15.77
N THR A 206 6.34 3.99 -14.67
CA THR A 206 7.76 4.15 -14.30
C THR A 206 7.99 3.78 -12.85
N VAL A 207 8.82 2.77 -12.61
CA VAL A 207 9.05 2.21 -11.28
C VAL A 207 10.52 2.16 -10.90
N VAL A 208 10.79 2.27 -9.59
CA VAL A 208 12.10 1.96 -8.98
C VAL A 208 12.00 0.60 -8.29
N THR A 209 12.96 -0.28 -8.53
CA THR A 209 12.99 -1.65 -8.00
C THR A 209 14.43 -2.09 -7.73
N TYR A 210 14.59 -3.19 -7.00
CA TYR A 210 15.91 -3.77 -6.79
C TYR A 210 16.39 -4.57 -8.02
N GLU A 211 17.67 -4.39 -8.40
CA GLU A 211 18.31 -5.06 -9.53
C GLU A 211 18.23 -6.60 -9.46
N ARG A 212 18.24 -7.16 -8.23
CA ARG A 212 18.20 -8.62 -8.02
C ARG A 212 16.87 -9.28 -8.35
N ASN A 213 15.81 -8.52 -8.52
CA ASN A 213 14.49 -9.00 -8.92
C ASN A 213 14.38 -9.09 -10.46
N TYR A 214 15.38 -9.71 -11.08
CA TYR A 214 15.57 -9.65 -12.53
C TYR A 214 14.43 -10.29 -13.32
N VAL A 215 13.76 -11.33 -12.80
CA VAL A 215 12.59 -11.97 -13.46
C VAL A 215 11.41 -11.00 -13.48
N SER A 216 11.06 -10.44 -12.33
CA SER A 216 9.97 -9.45 -12.22
C SER A 216 10.27 -8.19 -13.04
N ASN A 217 11.53 -7.71 -13.01
CA ASN A 217 11.95 -6.54 -13.75
C ASN A 217 11.78 -6.74 -15.27
N GLU A 218 12.28 -7.86 -15.80
CA GLU A 218 12.14 -8.21 -17.23
C GLU A 218 10.66 -8.32 -17.64
N LEU A 219 9.81 -8.87 -16.79
CA LEU A 219 8.38 -8.97 -17.07
C LEU A 219 7.70 -7.60 -17.09
N MET A 220 8.05 -6.71 -16.19
CA MET A 220 7.58 -5.32 -16.20
C MET A 220 8.00 -4.60 -17.48
N GLU A 221 9.28 -4.73 -17.90
CA GLU A 221 9.78 -4.15 -19.14
C GLU A 221 9.05 -4.69 -20.37
N LYS A 222 8.80 -6.01 -20.44
CA LYS A 222 8.01 -6.62 -21.52
C LYS A 222 6.57 -6.11 -21.60
N LYS A 223 6.03 -5.61 -20.49
CA LYS A 223 4.71 -4.97 -20.40
C LYS A 223 4.75 -3.45 -20.60
N GLY A 224 5.89 -2.90 -21.03
CA GLY A 224 6.08 -1.49 -21.34
C GLY A 224 6.34 -0.60 -20.13
N ILE A 225 6.60 -1.17 -18.96
CA ILE A 225 6.97 -0.41 -17.76
C ILE A 225 8.46 -0.02 -17.85
N LYS A 226 8.74 1.24 -17.61
CA LYS A 226 10.11 1.73 -17.46
C LYS A 226 10.63 1.36 -16.07
N VAL A 227 11.59 0.44 -16.03
CA VAL A 227 12.19 -0.05 -14.79
C VAL A 227 13.49 0.66 -14.51
N LEU A 228 13.60 1.32 -13.37
CA LEU A 228 14.80 1.94 -12.84
C LEU A 228 15.33 1.05 -11.70
N THR A 229 16.43 0.36 -11.96
CA THR A 229 17.01 -0.54 -10.96
C THR A 229 17.96 0.18 -10.02
N MET A 230 18.00 -0.26 -8.77
CA MET A 230 18.94 0.19 -7.76
C MET A 230 19.65 -1.00 -7.10
N PRO A 231 20.94 -0.82 -6.71
CA PRO A 231 21.68 -1.84 -5.98
C PRO A 231 20.98 -2.19 -4.65
N SER A 232 20.93 -3.48 -4.34
CA SER A 232 20.18 -3.96 -3.17
C SER A 232 21.05 -4.53 -2.05
N SER A 233 22.36 -4.73 -2.28
CA SER A 233 23.24 -5.45 -1.37
C SER A 233 23.25 -4.90 0.06
N GLU A 234 23.23 -3.59 0.22
CA GLU A 234 23.22 -2.95 1.54
C GLU A 234 21.83 -2.50 1.98
N LEU A 235 21.04 -1.93 1.06
CA LEU A 235 19.70 -1.41 1.38
C LEU A 235 18.77 -2.51 1.87
N SER A 236 18.79 -3.69 1.25
CA SER A 236 17.96 -4.82 1.64
C SER A 236 18.28 -5.41 3.02
N ARG A 237 19.44 -5.11 3.60
CA ARG A 237 19.80 -5.57 4.96
C ARG A 237 18.89 -5.00 6.03
N GLY A 238 18.44 -3.75 5.88
CA GLY A 238 17.48 -3.11 6.77
C GLY A 238 16.05 -3.62 6.60
N ARG A 239 15.81 -4.47 5.61
CA ARG A 239 14.52 -4.91 5.09
C ARG A 239 13.66 -3.78 4.55
N GLY A 240 12.86 -4.10 3.57
CA GLY A 240 11.99 -3.18 2.86
C GLY A 240 12.48 -2.89 1.45
N GLY A 241 11.54 -2.87 0.52
CA GLY A 241 11.77 -2.50 -0.88
C GLY A 241 11.82 -0.99 -1.09
N PRO A 242 12.02 -0.56 -2.33
CA PRO A 242 12.07 0.86 -2.67
C PRO A 242 10.83 1.64 -2.23
N ARG A 243 9.63 1.02 -2.29
CA ARG A 243 8.39 1.64 -1.83
C ARG A 243 8.37 1.84 -0.32
N CYS A 244 8.81 0.86 0.46
CA CYS A 244 8.89 0.97 1.92
C CYS A 244 9.84 2.11 2.36
N MET A 245 10.86 2.41 1.57
CA MET A 245 11.84 3.47 1.85
C MET A 245 11.38 4.86 1.39
N SER A 246 10.19 4.99 0.81
CA SER A 246 9.64 6.25 0.32
C SER A 246 8.51 6.74 1.21
N CYS A 247 8.29 8.05 1.20
CA CYS A 247 7.14 8.67 1.84
C CYS A 247 6.60 9.74 0.89
N PRO A 248 5.53 9.48 0.16
CA PRO A 248 4.92 10.49 -0.67
C PRO A 248 4.38 11.62 0.21
N VAL A 249 4.83 12.84 -0.07
CA VAL A 249 4.42 14.06 0.65
C VAL A 249 3.32 14.78 -0.13
N ASN A 250 3.40 14.72 -1.44
CA ASN A 250 2.39 15.24 -2.36
C ASN A 250 2.18 14.25 -3.49
N ARG A 251 0.95 14.17 -3.98
CA ARG A 251 0.55 13.34 -5.12
C ARG A 251 -0.30 14.18 -6.05
N ASP A 252 -0.04 14.07 -7.34
CA ASP A 252 -0.94 14.58 -8.34
C ASP A 252 -2.19 13.68 -8.40
N ASP A 253 -3.34 14.28 -8.71
CA ASP A 253 -4.57 13.52 -8.98
C ASP A 253 -4.39 12.66 -10.25
N LEU A 254 -4.76 11.39 -10.16
CA LEU A 254 -4.69 10.42 -11.26
C LEU A 254 -6.00 10.37 -12.03
#